data_27407efba8927e51fa3283838a549994
#
_entry.id   27407efba8927e51fa3283838a549994
#
_cell.length_a   1.000
_cell.length_b   1.000
_cell.length_c   1.000
_cell.angle_alpha   90.00
_cell.angle_beta   90.00
_cell.angle_gamma   90.00
#
_symmetry.space_group_name_H-M   'P 1'
#
loop_
_entity.id
_entity.type
_entity.pdbx_description
1 polymer ?
#
loop_
_entity_poly.entity_id
_entity_poly.type
_entity_poly.pdbx_seq_one_letter_code
_entity_poly.pdbx_strand_id
1 'polypeptide(L)'
;NIDNELNNTDKNIINDIEYSLNNDNGNIYRVIADFGEIKIDNPDLMFLTNVTAIVIFNDNKRIILTSDFADFNSKTFETTFLNNVQVKKDKEIITGDELYLVLENNDKEILNKPDIEENLIRISHNVMYKKPGYILKADILELDLISKNIKIYMLNENEKILAKSIID
;
A
#
# COMPACT_ATOMS: atom_id res chain seq x y z
N ASN A 1 20.61 -45.95 5.74
CA ASN A 1 20.11 -44.86 6.60
C ASN A 1 20.29 -43.58 5.83
N ILE A 2 19.24 -43.13 5.18
CA ILE A 2 19.18 -41.81 4.57
C ILE A 2 18.45 -40.97 5.58
N ASP A 3 19.23 -40.20 6.34
CA ASP A 3 18.67 -39.18 7.21
C ASP A 3 18.01 -38.12 6.35
N ASN A 4 16.68 -38.10 6.37
CA ASN A 4 15.89 -36.97 5.94
C ASN A 4 16.20 -35.80 6.89
N GLU A 5 17.15 -34.97 6.57
CA GLU A 5 17.22 -33.62 7.08
C GLU A 5 15.98 -32.88 6.54
N LEU A 6 14.92 -32.91 7.34
CA LEU A 6 13.82 -31.95 7.23
C LEU A 6 14.47 -30.58 7.42
N ASN A 7 14.60 -29.84 6.32
CA ASN A 7 14.84 -28.41 6.36
C ASN A 7 13.67 -27.75 7.09
N ASN A 8 13.74 -27.75 8.39
CA ASN A 8 12.90 -26.94 9.25
C ASN A 8 13.44 -25.51 9.14
N THR A 9 13.10 -24.82 8.05
CA THR A 9 13.22 -23.37 8.03
C THR A 9 12.21 -22.89 9.06
N ASP A 10 12.68 -22.58 10.27
CA ASP A 10 11.91 -21.93 11.32
C ASP A 10 11.43 -20.58 10.79
N LYS A 11 10.28 -20.60 10.11
CA LYS A 11 9.59 -19.39 9.69
C LYS A 11 8.96 -18.80 10.93
N ASN A 12 9.40 -17.61 11.33
CA ASN A 12 8.75 -16.86 12.39
C ASN A 12 7.43 -16.30 11.87
N ILE A 13 6.37 -17.08 11.98
CA ILE A 13 5.02 -16.70 11.56
C ILE A 13 4.27 -16.15 12.75
N ILE A 14 3.66 -14.99 12.58
CA ILE A 14 2.75 -14.36 13.54
C ILE A 14 1.37 -14.33 12.90
N ASN A 15 0.34 -14.75 13.63
CA ASN A 15 -1.06 -14.65 13.20
C ASN A 15 -1.72 -13.38 13.75
N ASP A 16 -2.81 -12.97 13.12
CA ASP A 16 -3.66 -11.87 13.56
C ASP A 16 -2.86 -10.57 13.80
N ILE A 17 -2.17 -10.11 12.75
CA ILE A 17 -1.33 -8.92 12.84
C ILE A 17 -2.19 -7.66 12.80
N GLU A 18 -1.90 -6.75 13.70
CA GLU A 18 -2.41 -5.37 13.69
C GLU A 18 -1.32 -4.39 14.11
N TYR A 19 -1.05 -3.40 13.25
CA TYR A 19 -0.18 -2.26 13.53
C TYR A 19 -0.97 -0.96 13.35
N SER A 20 -0.73 0.00 14.22
CA SER A 20 -1.38 1.31 14.15
C SER A 20 -0.37 2.43 14.41
N LEU A 21 -0.41 3.46 13.57
CA LEU A 21 0.37 4.67 13.70
C LEU A 21 -0.58 5.88 13.74
N ASN A 22 -0.37 6.76 14.71
CA ASN A 22 -1.02 8.07 14.77
C ASN A 22 0.03 9.12 14.42
N ASN A 23 -0.23 9.96 13.43
CA ASN A 23 0.65 11.07 13.10
C ASN A 23 0.24 12.36 13.81
N ASP A 24 1.12 13.37 13.81
CA ASP A 24 0.90 14.66 14.47
C ASP A 24 -0.30 15.44 13.89
N ASN A 25 -0.69 15.14 12.65
CA ASN A 25 -1.85 15.74 12.00
C ASN A 25 -3.18 15.11 12.42
N GLY A 26 -3.16 14.14 13.34
CA GLY A 26 -4.34 13.41 13.81
C GLY A 26 -4.87 12.38 12.82
N ASN A 27 -4.10 12.00 11.81
CA ASN A 27 -4.45 10.88 10.93
C ASN A 27 -4.01 9.56 11.57
N ILE A 28 -4.80 8.52 11.38
CA ILE A 28 -4.51 7.16 11.86
C ILE A 28 -4.24 6.28 10.65
N TYR A 29 -3.15 5.55 10.69
CA TYR A 29 -2.84 4.48 9.76
C TYR A 29 -2.87 3.14 10.50
N ARG A 30 -3.63 2.19 9.98
CA ARG A 30 -3.76 0.85 10.56
C ARG A 30 -3.52 -0.19 9.48
N VAL A 31 -2.66 -1.18 9.76
CA VAL A 31 -2.41 -2.34 8.91
C VAL A 31 -2.86 -3.58 9.65
N ILE A 32 -3.66 -4.41 8.98
CA ILE A 32 -4.18 -5.67 9.48
C ILE A 32 -3.83 -6.76 8.47
N ALA A 33 -3.40 -7.92 8.94
CA ALA A 33 -3.15 -9.09 8.10
C ALA A 33 -3.48 -10.40 8.84
N ASP A 34 -3.88 -11.43 8.10
CA ASP A 34 -4.18 -12.74 8.69
C ASP A 34 -2.94 -13.34 9.32
N PHE A 35 -1.79 -13.23 8.66
CA PHE A 35 -0.49 -13.61 9.19
C PHE A 35 0.66 -12.89 8.49
N GLY A 36 1.81 -12.90 9.15
CA GLY A 36 3.06 -12.34 8.63
C GLY A 36 4.25 -13.24 8.95
N GLU A 37 5.18 -13.25 8.02
CA GLU A 37 6.46 -13.92 8.16
C GLU A 37 7.55 -12.86 8.42
N ILE A 38 8.20 -12.94 9.59
CA ILE A 38 9.29 -12.03 9.95
C ILE A 38 10.56 -12.49 9.25
N LYS A 39 11.28 -11.55 8.62
CA LYS A 39 12.60 -11.83 8.03
C LYS A 39 13.65 -11.98 9.14
N ILE A 40 14.35 -13.13 9.16
CA ILE A 40 15.35 -13.44 10.20
C ILE A 40 16.46 -12.41 10.26
N ASP A 41 16.92 -11.94 9.11
CA ASP A 41 18.01 -10.97 9.00
C ASP A 41 17.62 -9.54 9.34
N ASN A 42 16.32 -9.25 9.33
CA ASN A 42 15.78 -7.93 9.66
C ASN A 42 14.37 -8.06 10.27
N PRO A 43 14.25 -8.12 11.61
CA PRO A 43 12.98 -8.35 12.29
C PRO A 43 11.96 -7.21 12.14
N ASP A 44 12.39 -6.04 11.66
CA ASP A 44 11.48 -4.94 11.34
C ASP A 44 10.73 -5.17 10.02
N LEU A 45 11.22 -6.09 9.17
CA LEU A 45 10.59 -6.42 7.90
C LEU A 45 9.74 -7.67 8.00
N MET A 46 8.51 -7.57 7.53
CA MET A 46 7.55 -8.66 7.47
C MET A 46 6.94 -8.80 6.09
N PHE A 47 6.75 -10.05 5.67
CA PHE A 47 5.90 -10.37 4.53
C PHE A 47 4.51 -10.74 5.05
N LEU A 48 3.51 -9.93 4.71
CA LEU A 48 2.13 -10.05 5.18
C LEU A 48 1.26 -10.75 4.13
N THR A 49 0.25 -11.48 4.60
CA THR A 49 -0.73 -12.16 3.76
C THR A 49 -2.15 -11.75 4.13
N ASN A 50 -2.98 -11.54 3.10
CA ASN A 50 -4.36 -11.08 3.19
C ASN A 50 -4.46 -9.76 3.96
N VAL A 51 -4.02 -8.69 3.29
CA VAL A 51 -3.72 -7.42 3.94
C VAL A 51 -4.86 -6.42 3.74
N THR A 52 -5.22 -5.74 4.81
CA THR A 52 -6.08 -4.55 4.80
C THR A 52 -5.37 -3.42 5.52
N ALA A 53 -5.23 -2.27 4.85
CA ALA A 53 -4.77 -1.06 5.49
C ALA A 53 -5.87 0.01 5.44
N ILE A 54 -5.96 0.81 6.50
CA ILE A 54 -6.97 1.86 6.64
C ILE A 54 -6.25 3.15 7.00
N VAL A 55 -6.46 4.17 6.19
CA VAL A 55 -6.06 5.56 6.51
C VAL A 55 -7.31 6.31 6.95
N ILE A 56 -7.31 6.78 8.18
CA ILE A 56 -8.40 7.58 8.75
C ILE A 56 -7.86 9.00 8.92
N PHE A 57 -8.49 9.95 8.24
CA PHE A 57 -8.13 11.35 8.33
C PHE A 57 -8.75 12.03 9.54
N ASN A 58 -8.22 13.16 9.96
CA ASN A 58 -8.74 13.96 11.07
C ASN A 58 -10.19 14.42 10.86
N ASP A 59 -10.68 14.48 9.61
CA ASP A 59 -12.07 14.76 9.25
C ASP A 59 -12.97 13.50 9.20
N ASN A 60 -12.48 12.37 9.72
CA ASN A 60 -13.11 11.04 9.73
C ASN A 60 -13.33 10.40 8.34
N LYS A 61 -12.84 10.98 7.27
CA LYS A 61 -12.82 10.29 5.97
C LYS A 61 -11.84 9.15 6.00
N ARG A 62 -12.09 8.14 5.16
CA ARG A 62 -11.29 6.90 5.14
C ARG A 62 -10.84 6.56 3.73
N ILE A 63 -9.64 6.00 3.66
CA ILE A 63 -9.16 5.25 2.51
C ILE A 63 -8.92 3.82 2.99
N ILE A 64 -9.44 2.85 2.27
CA ILE A 64 -9.25 1.42 2.57
C ILE A 64 -8.43 0.82 1.42
N LEU A 65 -7.32 0.19 1.78
CA LEU A 65 -6.43 -0.51 0.86
C LEU A 65 -6.50 -2.00 1.16
N THR A 66 -6.57 -2.82 0.13
CA THR A 66 -6.50 -4.28 0.27
C THR A 66 -5.54 -4.87 -0.76
N SER A 67 -4.88 -5.97 -0.41
CA SER A 67 -4.03 -6.76 -1.31
C SER A 67 -3.91 -8.19 -0.82
N ASP A 68 -3.43 -9.09 -1.70
CA ASP A 68 -3.16 -10.46 -1.30
C ASP A 68 -1.94 -10.52 -0.36
N PHE A 69 -0.92 -9.70 -0.64
CA PHE A 69 0.34 -9.66 0.11
C PHE A 69 0.82 -8.22 0.35
N ALA A 70 1.75 -8.06 1.30
CA ALA A 70 2.52 -6.84 1.44
C ALA A 70 3.90 -7.11 2.05
N ASP A 71 4.90 -6.34 1.60
CA ASP A 71 6.14 -6.11 2.33
C ASP A 71 5.92 -4.91 3.26
N PHE A 72 6.09 -5.12 4.54
CA PHE A 72 5.81 -4.13 5.59
C PHE A 72 7.02 -3.93 6.49
N ASN A 73 7.38 -2.67 6.73
CA ASN A 73 8.38 -2.29 7.71
C ASN A 73 7.68 -1.75 8.97
N SER A 74 7.74 -2.51 10.07
CA SER A 74 7.06 -2.15 11.33
C SER A 74 7.66 -0.92 12.02
N LYS A 75 8.89 -0.55 11.69
CA LYS A 75 9.58 0.61 12.24
C LYS A 75 9.27 1.90 11.49
N THR A 76 9.27 1.84 10.15
CA THR A 76 9.06 3.01 9.28
C THR A 76 7.63 3.14 8.78
N PHE A 77 6.82 2.08 8.88
CA PHE A 77 5.49 1.93 8.28
C PHE A 77 5.47 2.03 6.74
N GLU A 78 6.66 1.98 6.13
CA GLU A 78 6.80 1.84 4.69
C GLU A 78 6.18 0.49 4.26
N THR A 79 5.26 0.53 3.31
CA THR A 79 4.49 -0.64 2.91
C THR A 79 4.39 -0.75 1.40
N THR A 80 4.74 -1.91 0.85
CA THR A 80 4.50 -2.25 -0.56
C THR A 80 3.44 -3.34 -0.62
N PHE A 81 2.24 -2.99 -1.07
CA PHE A 81 1.13 -3.91 -1.29
C PHE A 81 1.29 -4.58 -2.65
N LEU A 82 1.04 -5.88 -2.72
CA LEU A 82 1.32 -6.72 -3.88
C LEU A 82 0.12 -7.60 -4.21
N ASN A 83 -0.18 -7.70 -5.49
CA ASN A 83 -1.23 -8.50 -6.10
C ASN A 83 -2.65 -8.11 -5.66
N ASN A 84 -3.54 -8.01 -6.64
CA ASN A 84 -4.94 -7.66 -6.45
C ASN A 84 -5.15 -6.42 -5.58
N VAL A 85 -4.27 -5.42 -5.77
CA VAL A 85 -4.33 -4.19 -5.00
C VAL A 85 -5.59 -3.41 -5.34
N GLN A 86 -6.32 -3.00 -4.30
CA GLN A 86 -7.49 -2.16 -4.43
C GLN A 86 -7.47 -1.03 -3.39
N VAL A 87 -7.75 0.19 -3.84
CA VAL A 87 -7.96 1.36 -2.99
C VAL A 87 -9.38 1.84 -3.14
N LYS A 88 -10.07 1.98 -2.03
CA LYS A 88 -11.44 2.52 -1.96
C LYS A 88 -11.45 3.84 -1.19
N LYS A 89 -12.02 4.86 -1.82
CA LYS A 89 -12.25 6.18 -1.22
C LYS A 89 -13.61 6.68 -1.69
N ASP A 90 -14.57 6.80 -0.78
CA ASP A 90 -15.96 7.16 -1.10
C ASP A 90 -16.55 6.25 -2.21
N LYS A 91 -16.88 6.84 -3.38
CA LYS A 91 -17.39 6.12 -4.56
C LYS A 91 -16.30 5.84 -5.61
N GLU A 92 -15.05 6.08 -5.25
CA GLU A 92 -13.89 5.88 -6.12
C GLU A 92 -13.20 4.57 -5.80
N ILE A 93 -12.81 3.83 -6.84
CA ILE A 93 -12.06 2.59 -6.72
C ILE A 93 -10.85 2.68 -7.63
N ILE A 94 -9.67 2.41 -7.09
CA ILE A 94 -8.43 2.32 -7.84
C ILE A 94 -7.91 0.90 -7.68
N THR A 95 -7.49 0.29 -8.76
CA THR A 95 -6.86 -1.05 -8.75
C THR A 95 -5.53 -1.01 -9.48
N GLY A 96 -4.65 -1.92 -9.13
CA GLY A 96 -3.35 -2.12 -9.75
C GLY A 96 -2.70 -3.39 -9.22
N ASP A 97 -1.49 -3.69 -9.68
CA ASP A 97 -0.76 -4.89 -9.25
C ASP A 97 0.15 -4.60 -8.05
N GLU A 98 0.59 -3.35 -7.92
CA GLU A 98 1.49 -2.91 -6.87
C GLU A 98 1.09 -1.52 -6.36
N LEU A 99 1.19 -1.32 -5.04
CA LEU A 99 1.00 -0.03 -4.41
C LEU A 99 2.09 0.21 -3.37
N TYR A 100 2.75 1.34 -3.48
CA TYR A 100 3.73 1.80 -2.52
C TYR A 100 3.14 2.94 -1.68
N LEU A 101 3.29 2.83 -0.35
CA LEU A 101 2.82 3.81 0.61
C LEU A 101 3.93 4.14 1.59
N VAL A 102 4.21 5.43 1.74
CA VAL A 102 5.04 5.98 2.80
C VAL A 102 4.25 7.05 3.53
N LEU A 103 4.19 6.93 4.84
CA LEU A 103 3.60 7.93 5.72
C LEU A 103 4.69 8.73 6.41
N GLU A 104 4.41 10.00 6.65
CA GLU A 104 5.26 10.82 7.52
C GLU A 104 5.34 10.16 8.90
N ASN A 105 6.56 9.78 9.29
CA ASN A 105 6.87 9.29 10.61
C ASN A 105 7.64 10.38 11.37
N ASN A 106 7.22 10.66 12.61
CA ASN A 106 7.85 11.69 13.46
C ASN A 106 9.30 11.37 13.83
N ASP A 107 9.75 10.13 13.63
CA ASP A 107 11.14 9.73 13.79
C ASP A 107 11.97 10.09 12.55
N LYS A 108 12.26 11.38 12.40
CA LYS A 108 13.04 11.93 11.25
C LYS A 108 14.45 11.35 11.11
N GLU A 109 14.97 10.66 12.12
CA GLU A 109 16.27 9.99 12.05
C GLU A 109 16.25 8.73 11.15
N ILE A 110 15.09 8.17 10.87
CA ILE A 110 14.95 6.89 10.17
C ILE A 110 14.83 7.09 8.65
N LEU A 111 14.31 8.24 8.20
CA LEU A 111 14.04 8.53 6.79
C LEU A 111 15.12 9.43 6.14
N ASN A 112 16.39 9.21 6.43
CA ASN A 112 17.50 9.86 5.70
C ASN A 112 17.61 9.37 4.24
N LYS A 113 16.48 9.16 3.56
CA LYS A 113 16.41 8.89 2.13
C LYS A 113 15.90 10.17 1.45
N PRO A 114 16.76 10.94 0.77
CA PRO A 114 16.40 12.26 0.22
C PRO A 114 15.35 12.24 -0.90
N ASP A 115 14.96 11.07 -1.40
CA ASP A 115 14.13 10.92 -2.60
C ASP A 115 12.75 10.28 -2.35
N ILE A 116 12.35 10.11 -1.08
CA ILE A 116 11.04 9.53 -0.76
C ILE A 116 10.05 10.64 -0.45
N GLU A 117 9.04 10.79 -1.31
CA GLU A 117 7.89 11.63 -1.04
C GLU A 117 7.01 10.97 0.02
N GLU A 118 7.02 11.51 1.23
CA GLU A 118 6.15 11.09 2.33
C GLU A 118 4.69 11.46 2.06
N ASN A 119 3.76 10.73 2.67
CA ASN A 119 2.31 10.90 2.51
C ASN A 119 1.81 10.71 1.08
N LEU A 120 2.50 9.87 0.31
CA LEU A 120 2.16 9.53 -1.07
C LEU A 120 1.72 8.06 -1.17
N ILE A 121 0.59 7.83 -1.85
CA ILE A 121 0.20 6.52 -2.38
C ILE A 121 0.56 6.50 -3.86
N ARG A 122 1.39 5.55 -4.28
CA ARG A 122 1.73 5.32 -5.68
C ARG A 122 1.30 3.93 -6.10
N ILE A 123 0.43 3.86 -7.10
CA ILE A 123 -0.07 2.61 -7.67
C ILE A 123 0.52 2.47 -9.07
N SER A 124 1.03 1.29 -9.37
CA SER A 124 1.66 0.96 -10.63
C SER A 124 1.22 -0.41 -11.16
N HIS A 125 1.44 -0.60 -12.45
CA HIS A 125 1.11 -1.79 -13.21
C HIS A 125 -0.40 -2.08 -13.27
N ASN A 126 -0.95 -2.05 -14.49
CA ASN A 126 -2.37 -2.30 -14.76
C ASN A 126 -3.33 -1.39 -13.98
N VAL A 127 -2.97 -0.11 -13.85
CA VAL A 127 -3.76 0.84 -13.04
C VAL A 127 -5.09 1.12 -13.72
N MET A 128 -6.17 0.96 -12.95
CA MET A 128 -7.51 1.35 -13.34
C MET A 128 -8.13 2.22 -12.24
N TYR A 129 -8.59 3.41 -12.62
CA TYR A 129 -9.31 4.33 -11.74
C TYR A 129 -10.75 4.42 -12.19
N LYS A 130 -11.66 4.01 -11.33
CA LYS A 130 -13.11 4.02 -11.55
C LYS A 130 -13.80 4.97 -10.60
N LYS A 131 -14.63 5.84 -11.14
CA LYS A 131 -15.58 6.66 -10.39
C LYS A 131 -16.91 6.74 -11.13
N PRO A 132 -17.99 7.26 -10.49
CA PRO A 132 -19.28 7.41 -11.16
C PRO A 132 -19.13 8.13 -12.50
N GLY A 133 -19.60 7.51 -13.57
CA GLY A 133 -19.61 8.06 -14.92
C GLY A 133 -18.38 7.73 -15.79
N TYR A 134 -17.24 7.28 -15.24
CA TYR A 134 -16.10 6.92 -16.08
C TYR A 134 -15.05 5.99 -15.46
N ILE A 135 -14.26 5.38 -16.33
CA ILE A 135 -13.07 4.59 -16.01
C ILE A 135 -11.89 5.17 -16.75
N LEU A 136 -10.75 5.29 -16.06
CA LEU A 136 -9.45 5.62 -16.64
C LEU A 136 -8.51 4.42 -16.48
N LYS A 137 -7.65 4.21 -17.49
CA LYS A 137 -6.54 3.25 -17.45
C LYS A 137 -5.24 4.00 -17.68
N ALA A 138 -4.24 3.69 -16.88
CA ALA A 138 -2.93 4.31 -16.92
C ALA A 138 -1.84 3.34 -16.42
N ASP A 139 -0.59 3.76 -16.48
CA ASP A 139 0.52 2.98 -15.91
C ASP A 139 0.73 3.31 -14.45
N ILE A 140 0.57 4.58 -14.08
CA ILE A 140 0.80 5.07 -12.72
C ILE A 140 -0.31 6.02 -12.30
N LEU A 141 -0.70 5.87 -11.02
CA LEU A 141 -1.53 6.82 -10.30
C LEU A 141 -0.85 7.17 -8.98
N GLU A 142 -0.74 8.45 -8.69
CA GLU A 142 -0.26 8.99 -7.43
C GLU A 142 -1.38 9.75 -6.72
N LEU A 143 -1.56 9.49 -5.43
CA LEU A 143 -2.48 10.18 -4.55
C LEU A 143 -1.70 10.78 -3.40
N ASP A 144 -1.67 12.10 -3.34
CA ASP A 144 -1.12 12.84 -2.21
C ASP A 144 -2.14 12.85 -1.05
N LEU A 145 -1.74 12.33 0.10
CA LEU A 145 -2.63 12.17 1.27
C LEU A 145 -2.90 13.50 2.00
N ILE A 146 -2.08 14.52 1.78
CA ILE A 146 -2.25 15.85 2.38
C ILE A 146 -3.17 16.70 1.52
N SER A 147 -2.80 16.92 0.27
CA SER A 147 -3.57 17.77 -0.66
C SER A 147 -4.80 17.08 -1.24
N LYS A 148 -4.86 15.75 -1.18
CA LYS A 148 -5.87 14.87 -1.80
C LYS A 148 -5.85 14.92 -3.33
N ASN A 149 -4.79 15.48 -3.93
CA ASN A 149 -4.63 15.55 -5.36
C ASN A 149 -4.24 14.18 -5.94
N ILE A 150 -4.80 13.88 -7.11
CA ILE A 150 -4.49 12.68 -7.87
C ILE A 150 -3.77 13.09 -9.15
N LYS A 151 -2.62 12.45 -9.41
CA LYS A 151 -1.90 12.50 -10.69
C LYS A 151 -2.01 11.15 -11.36
N ILE A 152 -2.30 11.14 -12.67
CA ILE A 152 -2.43 9.92 -13.48
C ILE A 152 -1.60 10.12 -14.73
N TYR A 153 -0.72 9.17 -15.07
CA TYR A 153 0.15 9.28 -16.22
C TYR A 153 0.56 7.93 -16.81
N MET A 154 1.05 7.98 -18.05
CA MET A 154 1.68 6.88 -18.76
C MET A 154 3.19 6.97 -18.59
N LEU A 155 3.89 5.84 -18.50
CA LEU A 155 5.36 5.79 -18.46
C LEU A 155 5.98 6.14 -19.80
N ASN A 156 5.30 5.80 -20.90
CA ASN A 156 5.69 6.12 -22.25
C ASN A 156 4.96 7.40 -22.70
N GLU A 157 5.68 8.47 -22.98
CA GLU A 157 5.12 9.76 -23.43
C GLU A 157 4.31 9.68 -24.74
N ASN A 158 4.53 8.63 -25.54
CA ASN A 158 3.77 8.38 -26.76
C ASN A 158 2.45 7.65 -26.52
N GLU A 159 2.22 7.12 -25.32
CA GLU A 159 0.99 6.47 -24.93
C GLU A 159 0.02 7.46 -24.28
N LYS A 160 -1.27 7.19 -24.41
CA LYS A 160 -2.33 8.04 -23.88
C LYS A 160 -3.11 7.33 -22.79
N ILE A 161 -3.49 8.09 -21.78
CA ILE A 161 -4.47 7.63 -20.79
C ILE A 161 -5.76 7.28 -21.53
N LEU A 162 -6.25 6.06 -21.30
CA LEU A 162 -7.51 5.59 -21.87
C LEU A 162 -8.65 5.97 -20.93
N ALA A 163 -9.59 6.76 -21.43
CA ALA A 163 -10.78 7.17 -20.70
C ALA A 163 -12.04 6.59 -21.38
N LYS A 164 -12.93 5.99 -20.60
CA LYS A 164 -14.22 5.47 -21.07
C LYS A 164 -15.33 6.01 -20.20
N SER A 165 -16.35 6.63 -20.82
CA SER A 165 -17.60 6.98 -20.14
C SER A 165 -18.41 5.71 -19.89
N ILE A 166 -19.03 5.62 -18.71
CA ILE A 166 -19.99 4.59 -18.32
C ILE A 166 -21.35 5.28 -18.27
N ILE A 167 -22.23 4.86 -19.12
CA ILE A 167 -23.65 5.26 -19.08
C ILE A 167 -24.35 4.13 -18.32
N ASP A 168 -24.89 4.43 -17.13
CA ASP A 168 -25.73 3.51 -16.36
C ASP A 168 -27.11 3.38 -17.02
#